data_1454de1874544d5b035be5efe66b2462
#
_entry.id   1454de1874544d5b035be5efe66b2462
#
_cell.length_a   1.000
_cell.length_b   1.000
_cell.length_c   1.000
_cell.angle_alpha   90.00
_cell.angle_beta   90.00
_cell.angle_gamma   90.00
#
_symmetry.space_group_name_H-M   'P 1'
#
loop_
_entity.id
_entity.type
_entity.pdbx_description
1 polymer ?
#
loop_
_entity_poly.entity_id
_entity_poly.type
_entity_poly.pdbx_seq_one_letter_code
_entity_poly.pdbx_strand_id
1 'polypeptide(L)'
;MLLASGVALAATFDGTPEPDTFVGSPGSDDIRGRGGGDNLSGAGGIDRVRGDGGNDSVSGGPGGIPDRRERVEGDTGNDTVSGDEGADEVRGHSGDDYMRGGDGADFIRADDGGIDTVNAGSGDDVVEAHEDAGKDTIDCGEGIDTVDFDAGVDVVADNCENRDPH
;
A
#
# COMPACT_ATOMS: atom_id res chain seq x y z
N MET A 1 2.18 -28.75 -29.43
CA MET A 1 1.84 -28.25 -28.10
C MET A 1 1.62 -26.75 -28.25
N LEU A 2 0.36 -26.31 -28.42
CA LEU A 2 0.04 -24.87 -28.48
C LEU A 2 0.12 -24.34 -27.06
N LEU A 3 1.08 -23.49 -26.80
CA LEU A 3 1.01 -22.58 -25.65
C LEU A 3 -0.04 -21.52 -26.00
N ALA A 4 -1.23 -21.66 -25.46
CA ALA A 4 -2.17 -20.55 -25.43
C ALA A 4 -1.54 -19.51 -24.50
N SER A 5 -0.96 -18.46 -25.06
CA SER A 5 -0.73 -17.22 -24.32
C SER A 5 -2.12 -16.64 -24.03
N GLY A 6 -2.69 -17.03 -22.92
CA GLY A 6 -3.88 -16.37 -22.39
C GLY A 6 -3.49 -14.92 -22.16
N VAL A 7 -4.11 -14.00 -22.88
CA VAL A 7 -4.08 -12.59 -22.51
C VAL A 7 -4.76 -12.53 -21.15
N ALA A 8 -4.01 -12.14 -20.12
CA ALA A 8 -4.60 -11.85 -18.82
C ALA A 8 -5.62 -10.71 -19.03
N LEU A 9 -6.88 -11.01 -18.72
CA LEU A 9 -7.95 -10.02 -18.88
C LEU A 9 -8.02 -9.20 -17.59
N ALA A 10 -7.99 -7.90 -17.74
CA ALA A 10 -8.27 -6.97 -16.65
C ALA A 10 -9.65 -7.26 -16.04
N ALA A 11 -9.72 -7.33 -14.73
CA ALA A 11 -10.97 -7.41 -13.99
C ALA A 11 -11.37 -6.00 -13.49
N THR A 12 -12.67 -5.81 -13.33
CA THR A 12 -13.20 -4.65 -12.59
C THR A 12 -14.14 -5.19 -11.54
N PHE A 13 -13.87 -4.85 -10.29
CA PHE A 13 -14.73 -5.18 -9.16
C PHE A 13 -15.20 -3.89 -8.49
N ASP A 14 -16.48 -3.80 -8.26
CA ASP A 14 -17.11 -2.71 -7.51
C ASP A 14 -18.00 -3.34 -6.43
N GLY A 15 -17.49 -3.34 -5.21
CA GLY A 15 -18.05 -4.01 -4.05
C GLY A 15 -19.39 -3.43 -3.57
N THR A 16 -19.73 -3.78 -2.36
CA THR A 16 -21.00 -3.42 -1.72
C THR A 16 -20.75 -2.60 -0.43
N PRO A 17 -21.76 -2.14 0.30
CA PRO A 17 -21.57 -1.58 1.64
C PRO A 17 -21.34 -2.62 2.74
N GLU A 18 -21.31 -3.91 2.42
CA GLU A 18 -21.11 -5.03 3.33
C GLU A 18 -19.73 -5.65 3.09
N PRO A 19 -19.15 -6.40 4.04
CA PRO A 19 -17.83 -7.01 3.85
C PRO A 19 -17.74 -7.89 2.60
N ASP A 20 -16.79 -7.57 1.73
CA ASP A 20 -16.53 -8.27 0.47
C ASP A 20 -15.19 -9.03 0.51
N THR A 21 -15.06 -10.04 -0.32
CA THR A 21 -13.77 -10.71 -0.57
C THR A 21 -13.60 -10.88 -2.07
N PHE A 22 -12.50 -10.33 -2.59
CA PHE A 22 -12.20 -10.41 -4.00
C PHE A 22 -10.70 -10.58 -4.27
N VAL A 23 -10.40 -11.41 -5.26
CA VAL A 23 -9.04 -11.59 -5.78
C VAL A 23 -9.08 -11.32 -7.28
N GLY A 24 -8.24 -10.42 -7.74
CA GLY A 24 -8.12 -10.03 -9.13
C GLY A 24 -7.61 -11.15 -10.05
N SER A 25 -7.23 -10.76 -11.24
CA SER A 25 -6.70 -11.62 -12.28
C SER A 25 -5.17 -11.44 -12.42
N PRO A 26 -4.47 -12.20 -13.28
CA PRO A 26 -3.08 -11.89 -13.62
C PRO A 26 -2.89 -10.67 -14.54
N GLY A 27 -3.91 -9.87 -14.77
CA GLY A 27 -3.89 -8.65 -15.60
C GLY A 27 -4.14 -7.41 -14.76
N SER A 28 -3.97 -6.24 -15.33
CA SER A 28 -4.19 -4.97 -14.60
C SER A 28 -5.65 -4.76 -14.24
N ASP A 29 -5.96 -4.73 -12.96
CA ASP A 29 -7.30 -4.73 -12.42
C ASP A 29 -7.68 -3.39 -11.76
N ASP A 30 -8.96 -3.07 -11.70
CA ASP A 30 -9.52 -1.94 -10.95
C ASP A 30 -10.53 -2.48 -9.93
N ILE A 31 -10.13 -2.50 -8.66
CA ILE A 31 -10.85 -3.13 -7.56
C ILE A 31 -11.22 -2.08 -6.52
N ARG A 32 -12.48 -2.09 -6.11
CA ARG A 32 -13.01 -1.18 -5.11
C ARG A 32 -13.91 -1.93 -4.12
N GLY A 33 -13.65 -1.80 -2.81
CA GLY A 33 -14.45 -2.41 -1.74
C GLY A 33 -15.74 -1.66 -1.46
N ARG A 34 -15.71 -0.34 -1.41
CA ARG A 34 -16.76 0.63 -1.05
C ARG A 34 -16.95 0.77 0.45
N GLY A 35 -17.48 -0.21 1.12
CA GLY A 35 -17.71 -0.12 2.55
C GLY A 35 -17.93 -1.48 3.19
N GLY A 36 -17.66 -1.57 4.46
CA GLY A 36 -17.58 -2.83 5.16
C GLY A 36 -16.14 -3.06 5.62
N GLY A 37 -15.79 -4.23 6.03
CA GLY A 37 -14.41 -4.63 6.27
C GLY A 37 -14.01 -5.62 5.19
N ASP A 38 -13.32 -5.15 4.15
CA ASP A 38 -13.11 -5.89 2.91
C ASP A 38 -11.77 -6.64 2.90
N ASN A 39 -11.70 -7.70 2.10
CA ASN A 39 -10.45 -8.42 1.84
C ASN A 39 -10.21 -8.46 0.33
N LEU A 40 -9.32 -7.61 -0.13
CA LEU A 40 -9.09 -7.33 -1.54
C LEU A 40 -7.64 -7.64 -1.95
N SER A 41 -7.47 -8.29 -3.10
CA SER A 41 -6.14 -8.53 -3.68
C SER A 41 -6.16 -8.26 -5.18
N GLY A 42 -5.16 -7.50 -5.68
CA GLY A 42 -4.94 -7.28 -7.11
C GLY A 42 -4.51 -8.55 -7.83
N ALA A 43 -3.78 -9.41 -7.15
CA ALA A 43 -3.10 -10.60 -7.66
C ALA A 43 -1.90 -10.23 -8.51
N GLY A 44 -1.89 -10.45 -9.81
CA GLY A 44 -0.71 -10.15 -10.62
C GLY A 44 -1.02 -9.17 -11.73
N GLY A 45 -0.10 -8.28 -12.00
CA GLY A 45 -0.32 -7.25 -13.01
C GLY A 45 0.12 -5.88 -12.52
N ILE A 46 -0.62 -4.87 -12.89
CA ILE A 46 -0.47 -3.50 -12.37
C ILE A 46 -1.86 -3.04 -11.99
N ASP A 47 -2.11 -3.07 -10.72
CA ASP A 47 -3.46 -3.00 -10.22
C ASP A 47 -3.75 -1.64 -9.54
N ARG A 48 -5.01 -1.35 -9.44
CA ARG A 48 -5.53 -0.32 -8.56
C ARG A 48 -6.51 -0.96 -7.62
N VAL A 49 -6.16 -1.01 -6.33
CA VAL A 49 -6.98 -1.62 -5.30
C VAL A 49 -7.31 -0.61 -4.23
N ARG A 50 -8.59 -0.46 -3.90
CA ARG A 50 -9.07 0.47 -2.87
C ARG A 50 -10.05 -0.20 -1.92
N GLY A 51 -9.84 0.01 -0.62
CA GLY A 51 -10.78 -0.39 0.43
C GLY A 51 -12.02 0.49 0.46
N ASP A 52 -11.88 1.77 0.32
CA ASP A 52 -12.84 2.87 0.50
C ASP A 52 -13.21 3.03 2.00
N GLY A 53 -14.18 2.36 2.56
CA GLY A 53 -14.61 2.63 3.93
C GLY A 53 -14.87 1.42 4.78
N GLY A 54 -14.28 1.39 5.93
CA GLY A 54 -14.31 0.25 6.84
C GLY A 54 -12.92 -0.07 7.33
N ASN A 55 -12.74 -1.23 7.91
CA ASN A 55 -11.41 -1.70 8.29
C ASN A 55 -11.02 -2.81 7.31
N ASP A 56 -10.18 -2.48 6.35
CA ASP A 56 -9.92 -3.28 5.18
C ASP A 56 -8.57 -4.02 5.23
N SER A 57 -8.48 -5.10 4.48
CA SER A 57 -7.22 -5.77 4.16
C SER A 57 -7.01 -5.70 2.65
N VAL A 58 -6.05 -4.88 2.22
CA VAL A 58 -5.83 -4.55 0.82
C VAL A 58 -4.42 -4.94 0.41
N SER A 59 -4.28 -5.70 -0.67
CA SER A 59 -3.00 -6.21 -1.17
C SER A 59 -2.89 -5.95 -2.68
N GLY A 60 -1.75 -5.44 -3.14
CA GLY A 60 -1.40 -5.36 -4.55
C GLY A 60 -1.22 -6.76 -5.14
N GLY A 61 -0.36 -7.53 -4.53
CA GLY A 61 -0.05 -8.89 -4.92
C GLY A 61 1.30 -9.04 -5.63
N PRO A 62 1.64 -10.24 -6.09
CA PRO A 62 2.91 -10.45 -6.78
C PRO A 62 2.86 -9.92 -8.21
N GLY A 63 3.73 -9.01 -8.57
CA GLY A 63 3.99 -8.84 -9.97
C GLY A 63 3.97 -7.47 -10.59
N GLY A 64 4.40 -6.46 -9.88
CA GLY A 64 4.71 -5.17 -10.49
C GLY A 64 5.81 -5.30 -11.55
N ILE A 65 5.72 -4.51 -12.62
CA ILE A 65 6.85 -4.28 -13.52
C ILE A 65 7.72 -3.20 -12.86
N PRO A 66 9.05 -3.34 -12.76
CA PRO A 66 9.91 -2.42 -12.00
C PRO A 66 9.74 -0.92 -12.26
N ASP A 67 9.23 -0.54 -13.44
CA ASP A 67 9.03 0.85 -13.84
C ASP A 67 7.56 1.31 -13.76
N ARG A 68 6.66 0.51 -13.22
CA ARG A 68 5.24 0.84 -13.11
C ARG A 68 4.72 0.53 -11.72
N ARG A 69 4.06 1.50 -11.12
CA ARG A 69 3.54 1.43 -9.77
C ARG A 69 2.12 0.88 -9.76
N GLU A 70 1.91 -0.08 -8.90
CA GLU A 70 0.57 -0.41 -8.42
C GLU A 70 0.09 0.67 -7.47
N ARG A 71 -1.20 0.78 -7.28
CA ARG A 71 -1.76 1.72 -6.34
C ARG A 71 -2.71 1.01 -5.40
N VAL A 72 -2.32 0.98 -4.13
CA VAL A 72 -3.02 0.27 -3.07
C VAL A 72 -3.41 1.26 -1.99
N GLU A 73 -4.70 1.44 -1.77
CA GLU A 73 -5.26 2.46 -0.89
C GLU A 73 -6.22 1.81 0.12
N GLY A 74 -6.09 2.19 1.43
CA GLY A 74 -7.04 1.84 2.49
C GLY A 74 -8.29 2.71 2.43
N ASP A 75 -8.11 4.00 2.35
CA ASP A 75 -9.05 5.12 2.37
C ASP A 75 -9.55 5.44 3.80
N THR A 76 -10.70 5.02 4.28
CA THR A 76 -11.21 5.40 5.60
C THR A 76 -11.45 4.22 6.52
N GLY A 77 -10.82 4.22 7.67
CA GLY A 77 -10.88 3.15 8.67
C GLY A 77 -9.49 2.80 9.16
N ASN A 78 -9.37 1.76 9.94
CA ASN A 78 -8.07 1.24 10.36
C ASN A 78 -7.73 0.05 9.48
N ASP A 79 -6.85 0.28 8.51
CA ASP A 79 -6.63 -0.62 7.40
C ASP A 79 -5.30 -1.40 7.51
N THR A 80 -5.22 -2.49 6.77
CA THR A 80 -3.95 -3.19 6.52
C THR A 80 -3.70 -3.16 5.02
N VAL A 81 -2.67 -2.44 4.60
CA VAL A 81 -2.37 -2.16 3.19
C VAL A 81 -0.99 -2.68 2.84
N SER A 82 -0.86 -3.49 1.79
CA SER A 82 0.41 -4.06 1.34
C SER A 82 0.60 -3.89 -0.17
N GLY A 83 1.77 -3.37 -0.59
CA GLY A 83 2.18 -3.33 -2.00
C GLY A 83 2.56 -4.73 -2.51
N ASP A 84 3.28 -5.50 -1.69
CA ASP A 84 3.84 -6.83 -1.93
C ASP A 84 5.09 -6.82 -2.83
N GLU A 85 5.06 -7.35 -4.07
CA GLU A 85 6.23 -7.36 -4.97
C GLU A 85 6.10 -6.28 -6.04
N GLY A 86 7.09 -5.43 -6.19
CA GLY A 86 7.10 -4.41 -7.23
C GLY A 86 7.55 -3.05 -6.71
N ALA A 87 7.32 -2.03 -7.50
CA ALA A 87 7.50 -0.64 -7.04
C ALA A 87 6.11 -0.02 -6.88
N ASP A 88 5.65 0.15 -5.65
CA ASP A 88 4.25 0.39 -5.36
C ASP A 88 3.99 1.79 -4.78
N GLU A 89 2.76 2.24 -4.91
CA GLU A 89 2.24 3.41 -4.21
C GLU A 89 1.22 2.93 -3.19
N VAL A 90 1.60 3.00 -1.91
CA VAL A 90 0.80 2.52 -0.77
C VAL A 90 0.32 3.72 0.04
N ARG A 91 -0.98 3.77 0.33
CA ARG A 91 -1.60 4.84 1.12
C ARG A 91 -2.56 4.28 2.15
N GLY A 92 -2.42 4.73 3.40
CA GLY A 92 -3.39 4.45 4.47
C GLY A 92 -4.62 5.33 4.35
N HIS A 93 -4.42 6.63 4.24
CA HIS A 93 -5.36 7.72 4.37
C HIS A 93 -5.81 7.90 5.84
N SER A 94 -7.10 7.85 6.17
CA SER A 94 -7.56 8.23 7.50
C SER A 94 -7.90 7.06 8.41
N GLY A 95 -7.29 7.03 9.56
CA GLY A 95 -7.40 5.99 10.57
C GLY A 95 -6.03 5.54 11.07
N ASP A 96 -5.99 4.61 11.99
CA ASP A 96 -4.73 4.05 12.46
C ASP A 96 -4.40 2.84 11.58
N ASP A 97 -3.49 3.03 10.60
CA ASP A 97 -3.24 2.08 9.54
C ASP A 97 -1.95 1.27 9.75
N TYR A 98 -1.93 0.08 9.19
CA TYR A 98 -0.72 -0.71 9.04
C TYR A 98 -0.35 -0.82 7.56
N MET A 99 0.75 -0.18 7.17
CA MET A 99 1.21 -0.13 5.79
C MET A 99 2.51 -0.89 5.60
N ARG A 100 2.58 -1.63 4.51
CA ARG A 100 3.77 -2.34 4.07
C ARG A 100 4.04 -2.06 2.60
N GLY A 101 5.26 -1.61 2.25
CA GLY A 101 5.71 -1.55 0.86
C GLY A 101 5.89 -2.95 0.30
N GLY A 102 6.92 -3.63 0.71
CA GLY A 102 7.19 -5.00 0.31
C GLY A 102 8.57 -5.17 -0.28
N ASP A 103 8.65 -5.81 -1.45
CA ASP A 103 9.89 -5.94 -2.21
C ASP A 103 9.88 -4.94 -3.37
N GLY A 104 10.78 -3.99 -3.39
CA GLY A 104 10.90 -3.04 -4.50
C GLY A 104 11.12 -1.62 -4.04
N ALA A 105 11.06 -0.66 -4.95
CA ALA A 105 11.25 0.74 -4.59
C ALA A 105 9.89 1.42 -4.43
N ASP A 106 9.41 1.45 -3.20
CA ASP A 106 8.05 1.81 -2.86
C ASP A 106 7.90 3.28 -2.48
N PHE A 107 6.70 3.79 -2.63
CA PHE A 107 6.30 5.11 -2.19
C PHE A 107 5.11 4.99 -1.23
N ILE A 108 5.35 5.27 0.05
CA ILE A 108 4.38 5.06 1.11
C ILE A 108 3.96 6.41 1.68
N ARG A 109 2.65 6.61 1.84
CA ARG A 109 2.07 7.79 2.45
C ARG A 109 1.29 7.46 3.71
N ALA A 110 1.75 8.05 4.80
CA ALA A 110 1.15 8.03 6.13
C ALA A 110 0.84 9.46 6.62
N ASP A 111 0.53 10.38 5.68
CA ASP A 111 0.42 11.83 5.92
C ASP A 111 -1.03 12.33 6.05
N ASP A 112 -2.02 11.45 6.04
CA ASP A 112 -3.44 11.80 6.03
C ASP A 112 -4.14 11.66 7.42
N GLY A 113 -3.36 11.40 8.48
CA GLY A 113 -3.79 11.42 9.89
C GLY A 113 -4.24 10.08 10.45
N GLY A 114 -3.84 9.86 11.69
CA GLY A 114 -3.98 8.63 12.45
C GLY A 114 -2.75 8.40 13.30
N ILE A 115 -2.59 7.18 13.76
CA ILE A 115 -1.35 6.66 14.36
C ILE A 115 -0.94 5.46 13.55
N ASP A 116 -0.05 5.69 12.58
CA ASP A 116 0.25 4.71 11.58
C ASP A 116 1.47 3.86 11.93
N THR A 117 1.50 2.67 11.36
CA THR A 117 2.67 1.80 11.43
C THR A 117 3.11 1.46 10.00
N VAL A 118 4.31 1.89 9.65
CA VAL A 118 4.91 1.70 8.33
C VAL A 118 6.07 0.72 8.43
N ASN A 119 6.07 -0.27 7.52
CA ASN A 119 7.20 -1.13 7.22
C ASN A 119 7.46 -1.06 5.71
N ALA A 120 8.49 -0.31 5.30
CA ALA A 120 8.72 -0.11 3.88
C ALA A 120 9.17 -1.40 3.18
N GLY A 121 10.14 -2.11 3.75
CA GLY A 121 10.46 -3.45 3.29
C GLY A 121 11.86 -3.61 2.72
N SER A 122 11.98 -4.02 1.48
CA SER A 122 13.27 -4.14 0.81
C SER A 122 13.30 -3.35 -0.50
N GLY A 123 14.28 -2.50 -0.65
CA GLY A 123 14.44 -1.62 -1.80
C GLY A 123 14.80 -0.21 -1.38
N ASP A 124 14.92 0.68 -2.33
CA ASP A 124 15.18 2.09 -2.02
C ASP A 124 13.83 2.83 -1.93
N ASP A 125 13.30 2.94 -0.71
CA ASP A 125 11.94 3.35 -0.45
C ASP A 125 11.83 4.85 -0.10
N VAL A 126 10.63 5.40 -0.30
CA VAL A 126 10.28 6.76 0.11
C VAL A 126 9.03 6.72 0.97
N VAL A 127 9.14 7.24 2.20
CA VAL A 127 8.04 7.35 3.15
C VAL A 127 7.74 8.82 3.42
N GLU A 128 6.50 9.23 3.21
CA GLU A 128 5.95 10.53 3.60
C GLU A 128 5.02 10.33 4.81
N ALA A 129 5.39 10.91 5.97
CA ALA A 129 4.69 10.80 7.23
C ALA A 129 4.79 12.13 8.00
N HIS A 130 4.43 13.22 7.35
CA HIS A 130 4.47 14.57 7.91
C HIS A 130 3.14 15.31 7.70
N GLU A 131 2.98 16.44 8.36
CA GLU A 131 1.80 17.31 8.29
C GLU A 131 0.54 16.78 9.01
N ASP A 132 0.66 15.77 9.84
CA ASP A 132 -0.43 15.34 10.68
C ASP A 132 -0.10 15.48 12.19
N ALA A 133 -0.98 15.03 13.06
CA ALA A 133 -0.78 15.07 14.51
C ALA A 133 -0.59 13.66 15.08
N GLY A 134 -0.51 12.67 14.24
CA GLY A 134 -0.29 11.27 14.58
C GLY A 134 1.08 11.06 15.21
N LYS A 135 1.25 9.92 15.82
CA LYS A 135 2.56 9.48 16.27
C LYS A 135 2.90 8.19 15.54
N ASP A 136 3.49 8.34 14.40
CA ASP A 136 3.75 7.23 13.53
C ASP A 136 4.98 6.43 13.94
N THR A 137 5.00 5.18 13.55
CA THR A 137 6.14 4.30 13.74
C THR A 137 6.61 3.80 12.39
N ILE A 138 7.84 4.14 12.02
CA ILE A 138 8.38 3.91 10.69
C ILE A 138 9.62 3.04 10.75
N ASP A 139 9.57 1.90 10.06
CA ASP A 139 10.67 0.99 9.80
C ASP A 139 10.93 0.95 8.29
N CYS A 140 12.06 1.45 7.84
CA CYS A 140 12.37 1.54 6.42
C CYS A 140 12.82 0.19 5.81
N GLY A 141 13.46 -0.68 6.62
CA GLY A 141 13.83 -2.01 6.16
C GLY A 141 15.24 -2.10 5.56
N GLU A 142 15.36 -2.75 4.40
CA GLU A 142 16.63 -2.93 3.68
C GLU A 142 16.69 -2.02 2.45
N GLY A 143 17.71 -1.17 2.32
CA GLY A 143 17.86 -0.31 1.16
C GLY A 143 18.60 0.98 1.48
N ILE A 144 18.38 1.99 0.66
CA ILE A 144 18.76 3.37 0.91
C ILE A 144 17.51 4.22 0.89
N ASP A 145 16.92 4.37 2.06
CA ASP A 145 15.57 4.87 2.19
C ASP A 145 15.53 6.36 2.54
N THR A 146 14.45 7.00 2.11
CA THR A 146 14.19 8.40 2.42
C THR A 146 12.87 8.49 3.21
N VAL A 147 12.92 9.17 4.37
CA VAL A 147 11.75 9.41 5.20
C VAL A 147 11.60 10.90 5.49
N ASP A 148 10.41 11.40 5.27
CA ASP A 148 9.94 12.74 5.61
C ASP A 148 8.94 12.60 6.77
N PHE A 149 9.20 13.23 7.94
CA PHE A 149 8.50 12.92 9.18
C PHE A 149 8.42 14.09 10.16
N ASP A 150 7.48 14.06 11.10
CA ASP A 150 7.30 15.08 12.15
C ASP A 150 8.25 14.87 13.33
N ALA A 151 9.29 15.72 13.42
CA ALA A 151 10.32 15.63 14.43
C ALA A 151 9.78 15.81 15.86
N GLY A 152 10.06 14.83 16.71
CA GLY A 152 9.61 14.85 18.11
C GLY A 152 8.20 14.31 18.33
N VAL A 153 7.49 13.93 17.27
CA VAL A 153 6.23 13.21 17.26
C VAL A 153 6.46 11.76 16.87
N ASP A 154 7.01 11.53 15.68
CA ASP A 154 7.17 10.21 15.11
C ASP A 154 8.38 9.43 15.64
N VAL A 155 8.30 8.13 15.49
CA VAL A 155 9.34 7.17 15.81
C VAL A 155 9.88 6.56 14.53
N VAL A 156 11.07 7.00 14.14
CA VAL A 156 11.76 6.53 12.93
C VAL A 156 12.91 5.61 13.32
N ALA A 157 12.93 4.40 12.79
CA ALA A 157 13.94 3.39 13.04
C ALA A 157 15.33 3.80 12.51
N ASP A 158 16.39 3.24 13.08
CA ASP A 158 17.77 3.61 12.73
C ASP A 158 18.20 3.17 11.32
N ASN A 159 17.43 2.31 10.68
CA ASN A 159 17.65 1.83 9.31
C ASN A 159 17.08 2.76 8.21
N CYS A 160 16.57 3.92 8.55
CA CYS A 160 16.20 4.95 7.59
C CYS A 160 17.42 5.89 7.41
N GLU A 161 18.06 5.90 6.23
CA GLU A 161 19.32 6.60 6.00
C GLU A 161 19.17 8.08 5.75
N ASN A 162 18.20 8.45 4.91
CA ASN A 162 17.95 9.85 4.54
C ASN A 162 16.72 10.35 5.28
N ARG A 163 16.93 11.18 6.30
CA ARG A 163 15.87 11.68 7.17
C ARG A 163 15.66 13.17 6.95
N ASP A 164 14.45 13.57 6.60
CA ASP A 164 14.04 14.96 6.48
C ASP A 164 13.00 15.31 7.56
N PRO A 165 13.44 15.84 8.71
CA PRO A 165 12.55 16.13 9.83
C PRO A 165 11.90 17.51 9.68
N HIS A 166 10.60 17.60 9.87
CA HIS A 166 9.79 18.83 9.94
C HIS A 166 9.44 19.28 11.34
#